data_971c09b0df761ce366f2735c4b7db42d
#
_entry.id   971c09b0df761ce366f2735c4b7db42d
#
_cell.length_a   1.000
_cell.length_b   1.000
_cell.length_c   1.000
_cell.angle_alpha   90.00
_cell.angle_beta   90.00
_cell.angle_gamma   90.00
#
_symmetry.space_group_name_H-M   'P 1'
#
loop_
_entity.id
_entity.type
_entity.pdbx_description
1 polymer ?
#
loop_
_entity_poly.entity_id
_entity_poly.type
_entity_poly.pdbx_seq_one_letter_code
_entity_poly.pdbx_strand_id
1 'polypeptide(L)'
;MPFTTLRLTDRISLIQETGVANFLRCNIWHVRGRDCDLVIDTGMGLGPLKDWVRQDSDRPLKAICTHCHFDHMGSLHEFDCRLGHRAEARIFAEPTPDAVVYSGDWARI
;
A
#
# COMPACT_ATOMS: atom_id res chain seq x y z
N MET A 1 16.27 1.54 6.81
CA MET A 1 15.21 2.14 5.98
C MET A 1 14.04 1.17 5.89
N PRO A 2 12.83 1.60 6.21
CA PRO A 2 11.67 0.70 6.13
C PRO A 2 11.24 0.35 4.70
N PHE A 3 11.68 1.14 3.73
CA PHE A 3 11.31 0.96 2.32
C PHE A 3 12.51 1.02 1.40
N THR A 4 12.34 0.44 0.21
CA THR A 4 13.21 0.68 -0.95
C THR A 4 12.36 1.21 -2.09
N THR A 5 12.98 2.00 -2.97
CA THR A 5 12.33 2.54 -4.16
C THR A 5 13.16 2.20 -5.39
N LEU A 6 12.52 1.63 -6.41
CA LEU A 6 13.10 1.42 -7.73
C LEU A 6 12.31 2.26 -8.72
N ARG A 7 12.97 3.27 -9.29
CA ARG A 7 12.35 4.11 -10.30
C ARG A 7 12.42 3.41 -11.65
N LEU A 8 11.27 3.05 -12.20
CA LEU A 8 11.19 2.34 -13.49
C LEU A 8 11.08 3.29 -14.67
N THR A 9 10.31 4.36 -14.52
CA THR A 9 10.15 5.42 -15.51
C THR A 9 10.09 6.77 -14.81
N ASP A 10 9.98 7.85 -15.56
CA ASP A 10 9.80 9.19 -14.97
C ASP A 10 8.52 9.28 -14.13
N ARG A 11 7.56 8.42 -14.38
CA ARG A 11 6.24 8.46 -13.73
C ARG A 11 5.97 7.32 -12.78
N ILE A 12 6.69 6.20 -12.89
CA ILE A 12 6.39 4.98 -12.15
C ILE A 12 7.58 4.54 -11.31
N SER A 13 7.34 4.37 -10.02
CA SER A 13 8.30 3.78 -9.09
C SER A 13 7.69 2.59 -8.37
N LEU A 14 8.50 1.59 -8.10
CA LEU A 14 8.15 0.44 -7.28
C LEU A 14 8.71 0.66 -5.87
N ILE A 15 7.84 0.59 -4.88
CA ILE A 15 8.22 0.70 -3.46
C ILE A 15 7.96 -0.65 -2.81
N GLN A 16 8.90 -1.10 -2.00
CA GLN A 16 8.77 -2.35 -1.25
C GLN A 16 9.20 -2.14 0.20
N GLU A 17 8.56 -2.89 1.09
CA GLU A 17 8.88 -2.89 2.52
C GLU A 17 10.04 -3.85 2.78
N THR A 18 11.13 -3.35 3.32
CA THR A 18 12.36 -4.15 3.53
C THR A 18 12.21 -5.19 4.64
N GLY A 19 11.32 -4.93 5.61
CA GLY A 19 11.09 -5.84 6.73
C GLY A 19 10.19 -7.01 6.44
N VAL A 20 9.69 -7.13 5.20
CA VAL A 20 8.77 -8.20 4.79
C VAL A 20 9.50 -9.23 3.96
N ALA A 21 9.25 -10.52 4.23
CA ALA A 21 9.81 -11.61 3.44
C ALA A 21 9.39 -11.50 1.97
N ASN A 22 10.27 -11.88 1.05
CA ASN A 22 10.04 -11.68 -0.38
C ASN A 22 8.72 -12.25 -0.89
N PHE A 23 8.32 -13.42 -0.41
CA PHE A 23 7.10 -14.08 -0.89
C PHE A 23 5.81 -13.40 -0.43
N LEU A 24 5.89 -12.54 0.60
CA LEU A 24 4.74 -11.77 1.12
C LEU A 24 4.85 -10.28 0.79
N ARG A 25 5.93 -9.89 0.15
CA ARG A 25 6.21 -8.47 -0.09
C ARG A 25 5.29 -7.92 -1.16
N CYS A 26 4.49 -6.94 -0.78
CA CYS A 26 3.61 -6.22 -1.69
C CYS A 26 4.43 -5.34 -2.63
N ASN A 27 4.01 -5.27 -3.87
CA ASN A 27 4.50 -4.27 -4.80
C ASN A 27 3.64 -3.01 -4.64
N ILE A 28 4.21 -1.97 -4.08
CA ILE A 28 3.55 -0.69 -3.90
C ILE A 28 3.95 0.20 -5.07
N TRP A 29 2.99 0.64 -5.86
CA TRP A 29 3.26 1.46 -7.04
C TRP A 29 2.98 2.92 -6.75
N HIS A 30 3.99 3.76 -6.97
CA HIS A 30 3.82 5.21 -6.96
C HIS A 30 3.78 5.69 -8.41
N VAL A 31 2.64 6.23 -8.81
CA VAL A 31 2.42 6.73 -10.16
C VAL A 31 2.29 8.25 -10.10
N ARG A 32 3.23 8.95 -10.72
CA ARG A 32 3.22 10.42 -10.76
C ARG A 32 2.30 10.88 -11.87
N GLY A 33 1.31 11.66 -11.51
CA GLY A 33 0.38 12.26 -12.46
C GLY A 33 0.66 13.74 -12.69
N ARG A 34 -0.19 14.37 -13.50
CA ARG A 34 -0.09 15.80 -13.77
C ARG A 34 -0.56 16.62 -12.56
N ASP A 35 -1.73 16.29 -12.03
CA ASP A 35 -2.38 17.06 -10.97
C ASP A 35 -2.31 16.38 -9.62
N CYS A 36 -2.25 15.08 -9.60
CA CYS A 36 -2.12 14.28 -8.39
C CYS A 36 -1.35 12.99 -8.69
N ASP A 37 -0.82 12.39 -7.65
CA ASP A 37 -0.14 11.11 -7.74
C ASP A 37 -1.04 10.00 -7.17
N LEU A 38 -0.81 8.77 -7.65
CA LEU A 38 -1.47 7.58 -7.14
C LEU A 38 -0.47 6.70 -6.39
N VAL A 39 -0.92 6.13 -5.30
CA VAL A 39 -0.23 5.04 -4.61
C VAL A 39 -1.13 3.82 -4.71
N ILE A 40 -0.67 2.79 -5.41
CA ILE A 40 -1.45 1.57 -5.65
C ILE A 40 -0.95 0.50 -4.70
N ASP A 41 -1.81 0.09 -3.80
CA ASP A 41 -1.56 -0.76 -2.65
C ASP A 41 -0.62 -0.10 -1.63
N THR A 42 -0.64 -0.56 -0.40
CA THR A 42 0.03 0.15 0.70
C THR A 42 0.83 -0.75 1.62
N GLY A 43 1.07 -1.99 1.23
CA GLY A 43 1.92 -2.90 2.00
C GLY A 43 1.30 -3.35 3.32
N MET A 44 2.16 -3.77 4.23
CA MET A 44 1.75 -4.28 5.55
C MET A 44 1.62 -3.19 6.62
N GLY A 45 2.09 -1.98 6.35
CA GLY A 45 2.03 -0.90 7.32
C GLY A 45 3.17 -0.88 8.31
N LEU A 46 4.36 -1.33 7.90
CA LEU A 46 5.52 -1.40 8.79
C LEU A 46 6.25 -0.07 8.96
N GLY A 47 5.94 0.91 8.14
CA GLY A 47 6.57 2.21 8.22
C GLY A 47 5.69 3.31 7.66
N PRO A 48 6.11 4.58 7.73
CA PRO A 48 5.33 5.73 7.27
C PRO A 48 5.39 5.85 5.74
N LEU A 49 4.53 5.15 5.04
CA LEU A 49 4.52 5.10 3.58
C LEU A 49 4.24 6.46 2.95
N LYS A 50 3.27 7.20 3.47
CA LYS A 50 2.93 8.52 2.94
C LYS A 50 4.13 9.48 3.00
N ASP A 51 4.84 9.48 4.11
CA ASP A 51 6.04 10.30 4.28
C ASP A 51 7.14 9.88 3.31
N TRP A 52 7.28 8.58 3.08
CA TRP A 52 8.24 8.05 2.13
C TRP A 52 7.94 8.54 0.71
N VAL A 53 6.68 8.48 0.29
CA VAL A 53 6.25 8.96 -1.03
C VAL A 53 6.45 10.47 -1.15
N ARG A 54 6.20 11.22 -0.06
CA ARG A 54 6.37 12.67 -0.03
C ARG A 54 7.81 13.13 -0.28
N GLN A 55 8.78 12.28 -0.10
CA GLN A 55 10.18 12.62 -0.41
C GLN A 55 10.39 12.80 -1.92
N ASP A 56 9.57 12.14 -2.73
CA ASP A 56 9.69 12.17 -4.19
C ASP A 56 8.64 13.04 -4.87
N SER A 57 7.60 13.45 -4.17
CA SER A 57 6.52 14.25 -4.74
C SER A 57 5.72 14.96 -3.66
N ASP A 58 5.39 16.22 -3.88
CA ASP A 58 4.54 17.03 -3.01
C ASP A 58 3.13 17.24 -3.58
N ARG A 59 2.79 16.55 -4.69
CA ARG A 59 1.45 16.60 -5.26
C ARG A 59 0.41 15.92 -4.36
N PRO A 60 -0.87 16.27 -4.51
CA PRO A 60 -1.92 15.54 -3.81
C PRO A 60 -1.82 14.05 -4.08
N LEU A 61 -2.04 13.25 -3.04
CA LEU A 61 -1.93 11.79 -3.12
C LEU A 61 -3.30 11.14 -2.99
N LYS A 62 -3.53 10.13 -3.84
CA LYS A 62 -4.68 9.24 -3.73
C LYS A 62 -4.14 7.82 -3.60
N ALA A 63 -4.65 7.06 -2.64
CA ALA A 63 -4.29 5.66 -2.49
C ALA A 63 -5.41 4.78 -3.06
N ILE A 64 -5.01 3.78 -3.85
CA ILE A 64 -5.91 2.79 -4.42
C ILE A 64 -5.53 1.43 -3.87
N CYS A 65 -6.49 0.71 -3.31
CA CYS A 65 -6.29 -0.65 -2.87
C CYS A 65 -6.87 -1.61 -3.90
N THR A 66 -6.05 -2.52 -4.42
CA THR A 66 -6.49 -3.48 -5.43
C THR A 66 -7.46 -4.50 -4.84
N HIS A 67 -7.24 -4.89 -3.57
CA HIS A 67 -8.11 -5.82 -2.85
C HIS A 67 -7.83 -5.73 -1.35
N CYS A 68 -8.78 -6.21 -0.55
CA CYS A 68 -8.74 -6.08 0.91
C CYS A 68 -7.97 -7.20 1.60
N HIS A 69 -6.75 -7.47 1.18
CA HIS A 69 -5.85 -8.36 1.92
C HIS A 69 -4.88 -7.51 2.75
N PHE A 70 -4.47 -8.07 3.89
CA PHE A 70 -3.67 -7.35 4.90
C PHE A 70 -2.38 -6.75 4.34
N ASP A 71 -1.75 -7.44 3.40
CA ASP A 71 -0.47 -7.03 2.82
C ASP A 71 -0.61 -5.94 1.75
N HIS A 72 -1.83 -5.54 1.41
CA HIS A 72 -2.12 -4.51 0.42
C HIS A 72 -2.78 -3.27 1.01
N MET A 73 -3.24 -3.31 2.26
CA MET A 73 -3.98 -2.21 2.87
C MET A 73 -3.39 -1.71 4.19
N GLY A 74 -2.16 -2.11 4.52
CA GLY A 74 -1.56 -1.82 5.82
C GLY A 74 -1.35 -0.34 6.12
N SER A 75 -0.98 0.47 5.12
CA SER A 75 -0.80 1.91 5.28
C SER A 75 -1.91 2.75 4.66
N LEU A 76 -3.02 2.12 4.25
CA LEU A 76 -4.14 2.82 3.61
C LEU A 76 -4.69 3.93 4.51
N HIS A 77 -4.68 3.74 5.82
CA HIS A 77 -5.17 4.70 6.83
C HIS A 77 -4.40 6.03 6.83
N GLU A 78 -3.20 6.06 6.27
CA GLU A 78 -2.40 7.28 6.22
C GLU A 78 -2.91 8.29 5.18
N PHE A 79 -3.72 7.84 4.23
CA PHE A 79 -4.14 8.65 3.10
C PHE A 79 -5.55 9.20 3.30
N ASP A 80 -5.75 10.48 2.95
CA ASP A 80 -7.06 11.13 3.08
C ASP A 80 -8.02 10.69 1.96
N CYS A 81 -7.50 10.51 0.75
CA CYS A 81 -8.28 10.01 -0.39
C CYS A 81 -7.94 8.54 -0.62
N ARG A 82 -8.89 7.67 -0.35
CA ARG A 82 -8.73 6.22 -0.43
C ARG A 82 -9.77 5.66 -1.40
N LEU A 83 -9.29 4.88 -2.37
CA LEU A 83 -10.13 4.31 -3.42
C LEU A 83 -10.01 2.78 -3.38
N GLY A 84 -11.10 2.11 -3.67
CA GLY A 84 -11.16 0.66 -3.76
C GLY A 84 -12.32 0.24 -4.63
N HIS A 85 -12.36 -1.05 -4.98
CA HIS A 85 -13.46 -1.58 -5.76
C HIS A 85 -14.73 -1.65 -4.91
N ARG A 86 -15.85 -1.24 -5.51
CA ARG A 86 -17.15 -1.21 -4.84
C ARG A 86 -17.53 -2.57 -4.23
N ALA A 87 -17.17 -3.66 -4.89
CA ALA A 87 -17.46 -5.01 -4.40
C ALA A 87 -16.82 -5.31 -3.04
N GLU A 88 -15.77 -4.59 -2.65
CA GLU A 88 -15.08 -4.76 -1.37
C GLU A 88 -15.35 -3.66 -0.36
N ALA A 89 -16.26 -2.73 -0.68
CA ALA A 89 -16.56 -1.58 0.18
C ALA A 89 -16.92 -1.98 1.61
N ARG A 90 -17.64 -3.08 1.78
CA ARG A 90 -18.04 -3.59 3.09
C ARG A 90 -16.83 -4.04 3.91
N ILE A 91 -15.87 -4.68 3.27
CA ILE A 91 -14.66 -5.18 3.95
C ILE A 91 -13.77 -3.99 4.36
N PHE A 92 -13.70 -2.94 3.55
CA PHE A 92 -12.98 -1.73 3.92
C PHE A 92 -13.60 -1.05 5.14
N ALA A 93 -14.94 -1.02 5.22
CA ALA A 93 -15.65 -0.41 6.34
C ALA A 93 -15.57 -1.28 7.61
N GLU A 94 -15.68 -2.60 7.45
CA GLU A 94 -15.69 -3.57 8.54
C GLU A 94 -14.76 -4.73 8.19
N PRO A 95 -13.44 -4.61 8.46
CA PRO A 95 -12.48 -5.66 8.10
C PRO A 95 -12.83 -7.01 8.69
N THR A 96 -12.82 -8.04 7.87
CA THR A 96 -13.05 -9.42 8.26
C THR A 96 -11.73 -10.09 8.67
N PRO A 97 -11.78 -11.28 9.32
CA PRO A 97 -10.57 -12.03 9.63
C PRO A 97 -9.68 -12.32 8.42
N ASP A 98 -10.24 -12.39 7.20
CA ASP A 98 -9.47 -12.62 5.97
C ASP A 98 -8.61 -11.41 5.58
N ALA A 99 -8.98 -10.22 6.04
CA ALA A 99 -8.24 -9.00 5.78
C ALA A 99 -7.22 -8.70 6.87
N VAL A 100 -7.19 -9.48 7.95
CA VAL A 100 -6.32 -9.27 9.11
C VAL A 100 -5.48 -10.52 9.31
N VAL A 101 -4.20 -10.32 9.61
CA VAL A 101 -3.28 -11.43 9.89
C VAL A 101 -3.14 -11.62 11.38
N TYR A 102 -3.41 -12.83 11.82
CA TYR A 102 -3.12 -13.28 13.19
C TYR A 102 -1.88 -14.15 13.17
N SER A 103 -1.10 -14.11 14.25
CA SER A 103 0.14 -14.87 14.35
C SER A 103 -0.07 -16.38 14.12
N GLY A 104 -1.23 -16.90 14.49
CA GLY A 104 -1.59 -18.31 14.25
C GLY A 104 -1.81 -18.65 12.79
N ASP A 105 -2.14 -17.66 11.94
CA ASP A 105 -2.38 -17.90 10.52
C ASP A 105 -1.07 -18.03 9.75
N TRP A 106 -0.03 -17.37 10.20
CA TRP A 106 1.28 -17.45 9.59
C TRP A 106 1.89 -18.85 9.64
N ALA A 107 1.56 -19.60 10.67
CA ALA A 107 2.06 -20.96 10.83
C ALA A 107 1.47 -21.93 9.79
N ARG A 108 0.42 -21.53 9.09
CA ARG A 108 -0.26 -22.34 8.08
C ARG A 108 0.20 -22.03 6.65
N ILE A 109 0.93 -20.96 6.49
CA ILE A 109 1.45 -20.52 5.20
C ILE A 109 2.86 -21.07 5.00
#